data_7d66a74a4a6d10827b56b61af19597b5
#
_entry.id   7d66a74a4a6d10827b56b61af19597b5
#
_cell.length_a   1.000
_cell.length_b   1.000
_cell.length_c   1.000
_cell.angle_alpha   90.00
_cell.angle_beta   90.00
_cell.angle_gamma   90.00
#
_symmetry.space_group_name_H-M   'P 1'
#
loop_
_entity.id
_entity.type
_entity.pdbx_description
1 polymer ?
#
loop_
_entity_poly.entity_id
_entity_poly.type
_entity_poly.pdbx_seq_one_letter_code
_entity_poly.pdbx_strand_id
1 'polypeptide(L)'
;MDRRNFLKISGSLVVGGVILSVVGRGMWNMFKRPDKIFYDSKRTKGPVLMKEDDDFVSPYRCVYGFLAPDDICAMEVEGGSIYIATPNNIYVYGLSGELQTNFPTPSDLRDLTVYDGLIYALFPTHIEVYDRQGDVTREWDACSDNSDYCSMAVCQDGVFVTDAANKNICKYHLDGKLARFIESPKGFIVPSYCFGITYMDGIIYCSNPGRHLVESYTTDGEFVASFGKSGAEAGAFSGCCNPAILTPSNNGELLTSEKGIPRISCYRPDGKFRSVLLDSKALGRGYAAYDVRVMKDKLIVVGGDKVSVFQYDKRLSQQTECGQCDVDCPLKI
;
A
#
# COMPACT_ATOMS: atom_id res chain seq x y z
N MET A 1 13.79 13.21 -24.18
CA MET A 1 13.14 12.78 -25.45
C MET A 1 11.67 12.63 -25.08
N ASP A 2 10.80 13.44 -25.68
CA ASP A 2 9.39 13.53 -25.32
C ASP A 2 8.66 12.20 -25.60
N ARG A 3 7.82 11.76 -24.67
CA ARG A 3 7.01 10.52 -24.71
C ARG A 3 6.15 10.45 -26.01
N ARG A 4 5.67 11.59 -26.50
CA ARG A 4 4.91 11.70 -27.76
C ARG A 4 5.77 11.45 -28.99
N ASN A 5 7.04 11.83 -28.97
CA ASN A 5 7.98 11.61 -30.06
C ASN A 5 8.48 10.17 -30.12
N PHE A 6 8.63 9.51 -28.97
CA PHE A 6 8.98 8.08 -28.91
C PHE A 6 7.87 7.22 -29.53
N LEU A 7 6.60 7.51 -29.24
CA LEU A 7 5.45 6.81 -29.83
C LEU A 7 5.29 7.05 -31.33
N LYS A 8 5.70 8.22 -31.83
CA LYS A 8 5.69 8.53 -33.29
C LYS A 8 6.81 7.83 -34.04
N ILE A 9 7.97 7.63 -33.41
CA ILE A 9 9.12 6.95 -34.03
C ILE A 9 8.87 5.44 -34.11
N SER A 10 8.23 4.85 -33.11
CA SER A 10 7.90 3.42 -33.10
C SER A 10 6.74 3.05 -34.05
N GLY A 11 5.92 4.00 -34.44
CA GLY A 11 4.82 3.81 -35.43
C GLY A 11 5.23 3.86 -36.90
N SER A 12 6.48 4.21 -37.22
CA SER A 12 6.93 4.48 -38.61
C SER A 12 7.83 3.40 -39.21
N LEU A 13 8.12 2.30 -38.50
CA LEU A 13 8.87 1.16 -39.01
C LEU A 13 7.94 0.01 -39.40
N VAL A 14 7.31 0.11 -40.53
CA VAL A 14 6.57 -0.97 -41.19
C VAL A 14 7.54 -1.83 -41.99
N VAL A 15 8.07 -2.88 -41.39
CA VAL A 15 8.53 -4.08 -42.14
C VAL A 15 8.30 -5.28 -41.21
N GLY A 16 7.37 -6.16 -41.58
CA GLY A 16 7.12 -7.45 -40.91
C GLY A 16 6.03 -7.45 -39.85
N GLY A 17 4.79 -7.33 -40.27
CA GLY A 17 3.61 -6.98 -39.42
C GLY A 17 3.18 -7.93 -38.30
N VAL A 18 3.84 -9.01 -38.00
CA VAL A 18 3.42 -9.95 -36.93
C VAL A 18 4.35 -9.86 -35.72
N ILE A 19 5.64 -9.69 -35.91
CA ILE A 19 6.60 -9.63 -34.79
C ILE A 19 6.50 -8.32 -34.04
N LEU A 20 6.22 -7.20 -34.71
CA LEU A 20 6.09 -5.87 -34.09
C LEU A 20 4.81 -5.71 -33.25
N SER A 21 3.73 -6.44 -33.58
CA SER A 21 2.51 -6.41 -32.78
C SER A 21 2.67 -7.18 -31.46
N VAL A 22 3.50 -8.21 -31.43
CA VAL A 22 3.79 -9.00 -30.22
C VAL A 22 4.78 -8.23 -29.33
N VAL A 23 5.81 -7.64 -29.92
CA VAL A 23 6.79 -6.82 -29.17
C VAL A 23 6.14 -5.52 -28.69
N GLY A 24 5.32 -4.85 -29.49
CA GLY A 24 4.59 -3.65 -29.10
C GLY A 24 3.58 -3.93 -27.98
N ARG A 25 2.86 -5.05 -28.02
CA ARG A 25 1.98 -5.47 -26.93
C ARG A 25 2.76 -5.92 -25.69
N GLY A 26 3.91 -6.56 -25.84
CA GLY A 26 4.80 -6.90 -24.74
C GLY A 26 5.37 -5.66 -24.05
N MET A 27 5.89 -4.72 -24.84
CA MET A 27 6.37 -3.44 -24.31
C MET A 27 5.23 -2.58 -23.72
N TRP A 28 4.05 -2.55 -24.38
CA TRP A 28 2.88 -1.85 -23.81
C TRP A 28 2.43 -2.43 -22.49
N ASN A 29 2.51 -3.74 -22.32
CA ASN A 29 2.22 -4.38 -21.05
C ASN A 29 3.33 -4.19 -20.00
N MET A 30 4.58 -3.94 -20.40
CA MET A 30 5.66 -3.54 -19.49
C MET A 30 5.49 -2.10 -18.97
N PHE A 31 4.80 -1.25 -19.72
CA PHE A 31 4.48 0.14 -19.34
C PHE A 31 3.06 0.31 -18.80
N LYS A 32 2.25 -0.74 -18.79
CA LYS A 32 1.01 -0.76 -18.01
C LYS A 32 1.36 -0.73 -16.53
N ARG A 33 0.72 0.16 -15.83
CA ARG A 33 0.95 0.47 -14.42
C ARG A 33 0.92 -0.78 -13.55
N PRO A 34 1.78 -0.85 -12.54
CA PRO A 34 1.90 -2.01 -11.66
C PRO A 34 0.73 -2.22 -10.70
N ASP A 35 -0.23 -1.30 -10.66
CA ASP A 35 -1.45 -1.41 -9.87
C ASP A 35 -2.12 -2.77 -10.09
N LYS A 36 -2.18 -3.25 -11.35
CA LYS A 36 -2.66 -4.62 -11.64
C LYS A 36 -1.71 -5.74 -11.20
N ILE A 37 -0.45 -5.42 -10.94
CA ILE A 37 0.53 -6.39 -10.42
C ILE A 37 0.36 -6.57 -8.91
N PHE A 38 -0.04 -5.51 -8.20
CA PHE A 38 -0.26 -5.56 -6.75
C PHE A 38 -1.41 -6.48 -6.36
N TYR A 39 -2.47 -6.47 -7.16
CA TYR A 39 -3.74 -7.12 -6.82
C TYR A 39 -4.15 -8.19 -7.82
N ASP A 40 -3.28 -8.60 -8.75
CA ASP A 40 -3.58 -9.67 -9.70
C ASP A 40 -3.57 -11.04 -9.02
N SER A 41 -4.73 -11.41 -8.48
CA SER A 41 -4.97 -12.72 -7.88
C SER A 41 -4.70 -13.90 -8.84
N LYS A 42 -4.69 -13.66 -10.15
CA LYS A 42 -4.36 -14.68 -11.17
C LYS A 42 -2.86 -14.98 -11.27
N ARG A 43 -2.00 -14.16 -10.68
CA ARG A 43 -0.56 -14.41 -10.54
C ARG A 43 -0.17 -15.21 -9.29
N THR A 44 -1.09 -15.83 -8.63
CA THR A 44 -0.87 -16.65 -7.43
C THR A 44 0.01 -17.91 -7.64
N LYS A 45 0.48 -18.14 -8.87
CA LYS A 45 1.30 -19.32 -9.23
C LYS A 45 2.77 -18.98 -9.52
N GLY A 46 3.26 -17.83 -9.10
CA GLY A 46 4.69 -17.52 -9.18
C GLY A 46 5.51 -18.46 -8.29
N PRO A 47 6.79 -18.73 -8.63
CA PRO A 47 7.63 -19.54 -7.77
C PRO A 47 7.75 -18.88 -6.40
N VAL A 48 7.54 -19.66 -5.35
CA VAL A 48 7.90 -19.24 -3.98
C VAL A 48 9.42 -19.09 -3.98
N LEU A 49 9.89 -17.85 -3.92
CA LEU A 49 11.32 -17.54 -4.08
C LEU A 49 12.15 -17.91 -2.86
N MET A 50 11.51 -18.23 -1.72
CA MET A 50 12.24 -18.45 -0.47
C MET A 50 11.52 -19.45 0.45
N LYS A 51 12.33 -20.06 1.33
CA LYS A 51 11.88 -21.03 2.33
C LYS A 51 11.08 -20.30 3.40
N GLU A 52 9.80 -20.63 3.49
CA GLU A 52 8.94 -20.16 4.58
C GLU A 52 9.34 -20.82 5.90
N ASP A 53 9.09 -20.17 7.00
CA ASP A 53 9.17 -20.80 8.33
C ASP A 53 7.97 -21.74 8.48
N ASP A 54 8.22 -23.03 8.33
CA ASP A 54 7.17 -24.04 8.37
C ASP A 54 6.52 -24.16 9.76
N ASP A 55 7.19 -23.70 10.81
CA ASP A 55 6.74 -23.81 12.19
C ASP A 55 5.98 -22.56 12.65
N PHE A 56 5.94 -21.50 11.86
CA PHE A 56 5.22 -20.28 12.22
C PHE A 56 3.70 -20.53 12.30
N VAL A 57 3.12 -20.13 13.42
CA VAL A 57 1.66 -20.10 13.63
C VAL A 57 1.24 -18.66 13.89
N SER A 58 0.39 -18.12 13.03
CA SER A 58 -0.16 -16.78 13.21
C SER A 58 -1.00 -16.71 14.47
N PRO A 59 -0.86 -15.65 15.31
CA PRO A 59 -1.78 -15.41 16.43
C PRO A 59 -3.16 -14.94 15.98
N TYR A 60 -3.38 -14.79 14.68
CA TYR A 60 -4.64 -14.34 14.09
C TYR A 60 -5.32 -15.46 13.31
N ARG A 61 -6.62 -15.53 13.42
CA ARG A 61 -7.47 -16.46 12.68
C ARG A 61 -8.44 -15.70 11.79
N CYS A 62 -8.54 -16.08 10.53
CA CYS A 62 -9.58 -15.57 9.64
C CYS A 62 -10.96 -16.02 10.18
N VAL A 63 -11.83 -15.05 10.45
CA VAL A 63 -13.16 -15.30 11.02
C VAL A 63 -14.26 -15.16 9.99
N TYR A 64 -14.10 -14.28 9.02
CA TYR A 64 -14.96 -14.15 7.84
C TYR A 64 -14.27 -13.33 6.75
N GLY A 65 -14.90 -13.26 5.58
CA GLY A 65 -14.50 -12.42 4.48
C GLY A 65 -15.60 -12.31 3.45
N PHE A 66 -15.45 -11.34 2.55
CA PHE A 66 -16.37 -11.11 1.44
C PHE A 66 -15.59 -10.69 0.20
N LEU A 67 -16.26 -10.67 -0.96
CA LEU A 67 -15.67 -10.25 -2.22
C LEU A 67 -16.19 -8.85 -2.59
N ALA A 68 -15.29 -8.00 -3.05
CA ALA A 68 -15.63 -6.76 -3.72
C ALA A 68 -16.01 -7.05 -5.19
N PRO A 69 -16.73 -6.15 -5.87
CA PRO A 69 -17.13 -6.37 -7.27
C PRO A 69 -15.97 -6.36 -8.28
N ASP A 70 -14.81 -5.82 -7.93
CA ASP A 70 -13.61 -5.73 -8.76
C ASP A 70 -12.34 -5.81 -7.90
N ASP A 71 -11.17 -5.88 -8.53
CA ASP A 71 -9.88 -5.85 -7.84
C ASP A 71 -9.73 -4.58 -6.99
N ILE A 72 -9.29 -4.75 -5.76
CA ILE A 72 -9.14 -3.67 -4.78
C ILE A 72 -7.78 -2.98 -4.98
N CYS A 73 -7.78 -1.67 -5.13
CA CYS A 73 -6.59 -0.83 -5.24
C CYS A 73 -6.09 -0.35 -3.88
N ALA A 74 -7.01 0.02 -3.00
CA ALA A 74 -6.74 0.51 -1.66
C ALA A 74 -7.91 0.28 -0.72
N MET A 75 -7.63 0.36 0.57
CA MET A 75 -8.64 0.22 1.61
C MET A 75 -8.37 1.21 2.74
N GLU A 76 -9.44 1.72 3.35
CA GLU A 76 -9.38 2.45 4.61
C GLU A 76 -10.48 1.97 5.57
N VAL A 77 -10.27 2.13 6.87
CA VAL A 77 -11.26 1.78 7.89
C VAL A 77 -11.43 2.97 8.83
N GLU A 78 -12.61 3.55 8.80
CA GLU A 78 -12.94 4.70 9.64
C GLU A 78 -14.39 4.66 10.12
N GLY A 79 -14.65 5.05 11.38
CA GLY A 79 -15.99 5.18 11.93
C GLY A 79 -16.82 3.89 11.93
N GLY A 80 -16.18 2.71 11.84
CA GLY A 80 -16.87 1.41 11.78
C GLY A 80 -17.29 1.00 10.37
N SER A 81 -16.80 1.70 9.34
CA SER A 81 -16.99 1.36 7.93
C SER A 81 -15.68 0.99 7.27
N ILE A 82 -15.75 0.13 6.26
CA ILE A 82 -14.63 -0.29 5.40
C ILE A 82 -14.84 0.39 4.05
N TYR A 83 -13.94 1.28 3.69
CA TYR A 83 -13.91 1.97 2.41
C TYR A 83 -12.99 1.18 1.48
N ILE A 84 -13.50 0.76 0.35
CA ILE A 84 -12.78 -0.03 -0.66
C ILE A 84 -12.70 0.77 -1.95
N ALA A 85 -11.48 1.05 -2.39
CA ALA A 85 -11.22 1.61 -3.71
C ALA A 85 -11.02 0.49 -4.72
N THR A 86 -11.74 0.55 -5.82
CA THR A 86 -11.48 -0.21 -7.05
C THR A 86 -11.01 0.76 -8.14
N PRO A 87 -10.58 0.33 -9.32
CA PRO A 87 -10.02 1.24 -10.31
C PRO A 87 -10.90 2.43 -10.72
N ASN A 88 -12.22 2.35 -10.52
CA ASN A 88 -13.17 3.37 -10.96
C ASN A 88 -14.39 3.52 -10.04
N ASN A 89 -14.30 3.04 -8.79
CA ASN A 89 -15.41 3.12 -7.85
C ASN A 89 -14.91 3.09 -6.41
N ILE A 90 -15.63 3.73 -5.50
CA ILE A 90 -15.46 3.57 -4.07
C ILE A 90 -16.71 2.88 -3.52
N TYR A 91 -16.50 1.81 -2.76
CA TYR A 91 -17.53 1.06 -2.05
C TYR A 91 -17.34 1.25 -0.55
N VAL A 92 -18.44 1.46 0.16
CA VAL A 92 -18.43 1.57 1.62
C VAL A 92 -19.23 0.41 2.19
N TYR A 93 -18.55 -0.43 2.97
CA TYR A 93 -19.16 -1.58 3.62
C TYR A 93 -19.20 -1.37 5.13
N GLY A 94 -20.19 -1.94 5.79
CA GLY A 94 -20.15 -2.15 7.23
C GLY A 94 -19.16 -3.27 7.60
N LEU A 95 -18.88 -3.37 8.90
CA LEU A 95 -17.92 -4.35 9.42
C LEU A 95 -18.37 -5.81 9.26
N SER A 96 -19.64 -6.06 9.01
CA SER A 96 -20.19 -7.39 8.71
C SER A 96 -20.17 -7.71 7.22
N GLY A 97 -19.68 -6.77 6.37
CA GLY A 97 -19.57 -6.96 4.92
C GLY A 97 -20.84 -6.58 4.14
N GLU A 98 -21.82 -5.92 4.76
CA GLU A 98 -22.96 -5.34 4.08
C GLU A 98 -22.58 -4.06 3.34
N LEU A 99 -22.96 -3.97 2.07
CA LEU A 99 -22.75 -2.76 1.28
C LEU A 99 -23.67 -1.65 1.81
N GLN A 100 -23.09 -0.53 2.22
CA GLN A 100 -23.82 0.64 2.70
C GLN A 100 -24.07 1.65 1.57
N THR A 101 -23.04 1.95 0.80
CA THR A 101 -23.14 2.84 -0.37
C THR A 101 -21.97 2.60 -1.32
N ASN A 102 -22.08 3.13 -2.52
CA ASN A 102 -20.96 3.21 -3.48
C ASN A 102 -21.18 4.39 -4.41
N PHE A 103 -20.11 4.87 -5.01
CA PHE A 103 -20.13 5.92 -6.02
C PHE A 103 -18.96 5.77 -7.00
N PRO A 104 -19.20 6.17 -8.29
CA PRO A 104 -18.16 6.09 -9.30
C PRO A 104 -17.09 7.17 -9.09
N THR A 105 -15.88 6.85 -9.54
CA THR A 105 -14.75 7.77 -9.61
C THR A 105 -14.15 7.75 -11.02
N PRO A 106 -13.30 8.70 -11.40
CA PRO A 106 -12.45 8.55 -12.56
C PRO A 106 -11.65 7.24 -12.54
N SER A 107 -11.23 6.77 -13.70
CA SER A 107 -10.41 5.57 -13.80
C SER A 107 -9.02 5.77 -13.22
N ASP A 108 -8.36 4.67 -12.85
CA ASP A 108 -7.00 4.64 -12.30
C ASP A 108 -6.89 5.15 -10.84
N LEU A 109 -7.95 5.02 -10.04
CA LEU A 109 -7.87 5.24 -8.59
C LEU A 109 -6.78 4.34 -7.99
N ARG A 110 -5.89 4.92 -7.18
CA ARG A 110 -4.70 4.23 -6.67
C ARG A 110 -4.68 4.04 -5.17
N ASP A 111 -5.11 5.05 -4.47
CA ASP A 111 -5.09 5.05 -3.01
C ASP A 111 -6.26 5.88 -2.48
N LEU A 112 -6.66 5.60 -1.26
CA LEU A 112 -7.66 6.39 -0.57
C LEU A 112 -7.33 6.50 0.92
N THR A 113 -7.69 7.63 1.50
CA THR A 113 -7.62 7.87 2.94
C THR A 113 -8.86 8.63 3.38
N VAL A 114 -9.42 8.28 4.53
CA VAL A 114 -10.51 9.02 5.14
C VAL A 114 -9.97 9.87 6.28
N TYR A 115 -10.22 11.18 6.21
CA TYR A 115 -9.78 12.13 7.22
C TYR A 115 -10.80 13.22 7.42
N ASP A 116 -11.16 13.52 8.67
CA ASP A 116 -12.14 14.54 9.07
C ASP A 116 -13.47 14.43 8.32
N GLY A 117 -13.93 13.20 8.11
CA GLY A 117 -15.20 12.91 7.44
C GLY A 117 -15.19 13.08 5.92
N LEU A 118 -14.05 13.39 5.33
CA LEU A 118 -13.83 13.49 3.89
C LEU A 118 -13.04 12.30 3.38
N ILE A 119 -13.30 11.90 2.14
CA ILE A 119 -12.63 10.80 1.45
C ILE A 119 -11.66 11.42 0.44
N TYR A 120 -10.37 11.28 0.69
CA TYR A 120 -9.31 11.68 -0.22
C TYR A 120 -9.01 10.51 -1.15
N ALA A 121 -9.18 10.71 -2.44
CA ALA A 121 -8.92 9.73 -3.48
C ALA A 121 -7.73 10.16 -4.33
N LEU A 122 -6.72 9.29 -4.41
CA LEU A 122 -5.48 9.54 -5.12
C LEU A 122 -5.50 8.92 -6.49
N PHE A 123 -5.27 9.74 -7.49
CA PHE A 123 -5.06 9.32 -8.87
C PHE A 123 -3.60 9.57 -9.28
N PRO A 124 -3.12 9.01 -10.38
CA PRO A 124 -1.73 9.21 -10.82
C PRO A 124 -1.32 10.67 -11.01
N THR A 125 -2.27 11.52 -11.37
CA THR A 125 -2.02 12.89 -11.84
C THR A 125 -2.84 13.93 -11.08
N HIS A 126 -3.65 13.56 -10.10
CA HIS A 126 -4.48 14.48 -9.34
C HIS A 126 -5.00 13.83 -8.05
N ILE A 127 -5.65 14.63 -7.23
CA ILE A 127 -6.33 14.20 -6.02
C ILE A 127 -7.75 14.76 -6.08
N GLU A 128 -8.73 13.93 -5.78
CA GLU A 128 -10.11 14.34 -5.57
C GLU A 128 -10.51 14.13 -4.11
N VAL A 129 -11.28 15.04 -3.56
CA VAL A 129 -11.81 14.94 -2.20
C VAL A 129 -13.33 14.87 -2.27
N TYR A 130 -13.87 13.79 -1.75
CA TYR A 130 -15.30 13.52 -1.72
C TYR A 130 -15.86 13.72 -0.33
N ASP A 131 -17.12 14.10 -0.28
CA ASP A 131 -17.91 13.94 0.94
C ASP A 131 -18.40 12.49 1.10
N ARG A 132 -19.14 12.22 2.18
CA ARG A 132 -19.69 10.87 2.44
C ARG A 132 -20.82 10.46 1.49
N GLN A 133 -21.38 11.40 0.74
CA GLN A 133 -22.40 11.18 -0.28
C GLN A 133 -21.78 10.81 -1.64
N GLY A 134 -20.47 11.03 -1.81
CA GLY A 134 -19.73 10.80 -3.03
C GLY A 134 -19.72 12.00 -3.96
N ASP A 135 -20.05 13.18 -3.45
CA ASP A 135 -19.93 14.43 -4.18
C ASP A 135 -18.50 15.00 -4.05
N VAL A 136 -17.90 15.38 -5.18
CA VAL A 136 -16.57 16.01 -5.21
C VAL A 136 -16.64 17.39 -4.58
N THR A 137 -15.90 17.59 -3.49
CA THR A 137 -15.81 18.85 -2.78
C THR A 137 -14.59 19.67 -3.16
N ARG A 138 -13.51 19.02 -3.56
CA ARG A 138 -12.24 19.61 -3.99
C ARG A 138 -11.54 18.70 -4.99
N GLU A 139 -10.76 19.33 -5.87
CA GLU A 139 -9.88 18.65 -6.80
C GLU A 139 -8.63 19.51 -6.99
N TRP A 140 -7.46 18.89 -7.08
CA TRP A 140 -6.22 19.57 -7.42
C TRP A 140 -5.27 18.65 -8.19
N ASP A 141 -4.60 19.24 -9.17
CA ASP A 141 -3.64 18.56 -10.02
C ASP A 141 -2.38 18.13 -9.27
N ALA A 142 -1.66 17.19 -9.87
CA ALA A 142 -0.32 16.84 -9.41
C ALA A 142 0.65 18.02 -9.52
N CYS A 143 1.73 17.98 -8.73
CA CYS A 143 2.72 19.04 -8.65
C CYS A 143 3.55 19.22 -9.94
N SER A 144 3.49 18.30 -10.87
CA SER A 144 4.13 18.41 -12.20
C SER A 144 3.46 17.51 -13.24
N ASP A 145 3.61 17.86 -14.52
CA ASP A 145 3.10 17.09 -15.66
C ASP A 145 3.68 15.66 -15.75
N ASN A 146 4.83 15.43 -15.11
CA ASN A 146 5.50 14.13 -15.09
C ASN A 146 5.21 13.32 -13.83
N SER A 147 4.41 13.85 -12.88
CA SER A 147 4.10 13.15 -11.65
C SER A 147 3.41 11.81 -11.90
N ASP A 148 3.71 10.84 -11.05
CA ASP A 148 3.07 9.53 -11.03
C ASP A 148 2.86 9.12 -9.56
N TYR A 149 1.73 9.56 -9.00
CA TYR A 149 1.40 9.40 -7.59
C TYR A 149 1.08 7.93 -7.26
N CYS A 150 1.55 7.48 -6.11
CA CYS A 150 1.47 6.07 -5.70
C CYS A 150 0.65 5.84 -4.44
N SER A 151 0.93 6.58 -3.38
CA SER A 151 0.29 6.39 -2.08
C SER A 151 0.19 7.72 -1.34
N MET A 152 -0.73 7.80 -0.39
CA MET A 152 -1.08 9.04 0.30
C MET A 152 -1.28 8.82 1.80
N ALA A 153 -0.87 9.81 2.59
CA ALA A 153 -1.23 9.93 3.99
C ALA A 153 -1.80 11.32 4.26
N VAL A 154 -2.85 11.40 5.06
CA VAL A 154 -3.51 12.66 5.42
C VAL A 154 -3.52 12.81 6.93
N CYS A 155 -3.19 14.00 7.40
CA CYS A 155 -3.26 14.37 8.82
C CYS A 155 -3.56 15.87 8.97
N GLN A 156 -3.62 16.36 10.22
CA GLN A 156 -3.86 17.78 10.49
C GLN A 156 -2.83 18.73 9.87
N ASP A 157 -1.60 18.25 9.59
CA ASP A 157 -0.51 19.06 9.05
C ASP A 157 -0.48 19.07 7.51
N GLY A 158 -1.36 18.30 6.86
CA GLY A 158 -1.51 18.29 5.41
C GLY A 158 -1.69 16.92 4.80
N VAL A 159 -1.54 16.89 3.47
CA VAL A 159 -1.60 15.71 2.62
C VAL A 159 -0.21 15.41 2.09
N PHE A 160 0.26 14.19 2.31
CA PHE A 160 1.58 13.71 1.89
C PHE A 160 1.41 12.64 0.82
N VAL A 161 1.99 12.86 -0.34
CA VAL A 161 1.81 12.00 -1.52
C VAL A 161 3.16 11.56 -2.06
N THR A 162 3.36 10.28 -2.24
CA THR A 162 4.57 9.75 -2.86
C THR A 162 4.48 9.83 -4.37
N ASP A 163 5.49 10.42 -5.00
CA ASP A 163 5.63 10.56 -6.45
C ASP A 163 6.76 9.67 -6.98
N ALA A 164 6.40 8.57 -7.64
CA ALA A 164 7.39 7.62 -8.13
C ALA A 164 8.18 8.13 -9.33
N ALA A 165 7.61 9.01 -10.13
CA ALA A 165 8.31 9.59 -11.28
C ALA A 165 9.39 10.58 -10.85
N ASN A 166 9.07 11.44 -9.88
CA ASN A 166 9.98 12.46 -9.36
C ASN A 166 10.80 11.95 -8.16
N LYS A 167 10.46 10.78 -7.57
CA LYS A 167 11.15 10.14 -6.44
C LYS A 167 11.25 11.04 -5.23
N ASN A 168 10.13 11.65 -4.87
CA ASN A 168 9.99 12.50 -3.70
C ASN A 168 8.62 12.30 -3.05
N ILE A 169 8.39 12.98 -1.94
CA ILE A 169 7.08 13.12 -1.31
C ILE A 169 6.63 14.56 -1.52
N CYS A 170 5.45 14.76 -2.09
CA CYS A 170 4.80 16.06 -2.18
C CYS A 170 3.98 16.31 -0.92
N LYS A 171 4.26 17.38 -0.19
CA LYS A 171 3.40 17.84 0.92
C LYS A 171 2.49 18.95 0.41
N TYR A 172 1.19 18.75 0.58
CA TYR A 172 0.16 19.77 0.35
C TYR A 172 -0.46 20.23 1.64
N HIS A 173 -0.91 21.47 1.68
CA HIS A 173 -1.89 21.92 2.67
C HIS A 173 -3.24 21.23 2.43
N LEU A 174 -4.10 21.20 3.46
CA LEU A 174 -5.45 20.60 3.32
C LEU A 174 -6.35 21.36 2.31
N ASP A 175 -5.96 22.57 1.88
CA ASP A 175 -6.62 23.34 0.83
C ASP A 175 -6.12 23.00 -0.60
N GLY A 176 -5.18 22.05 -0.72
CA GLY A 176 -4.62 21.59 -2.00
C GLY A 176 -3.41 22.37 -2.49
N LYS A 177 -2.95 23.42 -1.77
CA LYS A 177 -1.74 24.13 -2.17
C LYS A 177 -0.49 23.33 -1.85
N LEU A 178 0.40 23.19 -2.84
CA LEU A 178 1.71 22.58 -2.62
C LEU A 178 2.50 23.38 -1.59
N ALA A 179 2.92 22.71 -0.53
CA ALA A 179 3.73 23.31 0.54
C ALA A 179 5.22 23.11 0.29
N ARG A 180 5.64 21.88 -0.01
CA ARG A 180 7.05 21.52 -0.27
C ARG A 180 7.20 20.13 -0.86
N PHE A 181 8.44 19.84 -1.28
CA PHE A 181 8.92 18.51 -1.57
C PHE A 181 9.75 17.99 -0.40
N ILE A 182 9.67 16.67 -0.15
CA ILE A 182 10.48 15.97 0.84
C ILE A 182 11.28 14.91 0.09
N GLU A 183 12.59 14.94 0.26
CA GLU A 183 13.53 14.06 -0.42
C GLU A 183 14.22 13.14 0.59
N SER A 184 14.56 11.94 0.17
CA SER A 184 15.38 11.05 0.98
C SER A 184 16.83 11.56 1.01
N PRO A 185 17.52 11.56 2.15
CA PRO A 185 18.93 11.96 2.25
C PRO A 185 19.87 11.18 1.32
N LYS A 186 19.48 9.97 0.95
CA LYS A 186 20.24 9.09 0.04
C LYS A 186 19.52 8.87 -1.29
N GLY A 187 18.44 9.58 -1.54
CA GLY A 187 17.54 9.43 -2.67
C GLY A 187 16.62 8.20 -2.55
N PHE A 188 15.38 8.35 -2.95
CA PHE A 188 14.44 7.24 -3.07
C PHE A 188 14.77 6.37 -4.29
N ILE A 189 14.74 5.05 -4.10
CA ILE A 189 14.82 4.07 -5.19
C ILE A 189 13.48 3.33 -5.21
N VAL A 190 12.67 3.61 -6.24
CA VAL A 190 11.28 3.15 -6.35
C VAL A 190 11.14 2.20 -7.54
N PRO A 191 11.54 0.94 -7.42
CA PRO A 191 11.29 -0.03 -8.45
C PRO A 191 9.80 -0.43 -8.43
N SER A 192 9.23 -0.62 -9.61
CA SER A 192 7.84 -1.11 -9.74
C SER A 192 6.78 -0.25 -9.04
N TYR A 193 7.04 1.03 -8.83
CA TYR A 193 6.10 2.00 -8.24
C TYR A 193 5.55 1.63 -6.84
N CYS A 194 6.24 0.75 -6.11
CA CYS A 194 5.95 0.49 -4.70
C CYS A 194 6.53 1.62 -3.87
N PHE A 195 5.70 2.52 -3.39
CA PHE A 195 6.14 3.71 -2.67
C PHE A 195 5.10 4.08 -1.60
N GLY A 196 4.94 3.16 -0.62
CA GLY A 196 3.97 3.31 0.46
C GLY A 196 4.35 4.43 1.43
N ILE A 197 3.34 5.12 1.95
CA ILE A 197 3.48 6.19 2.94
C ILE A 197 2.36 6.05 3.97
N THR A 198 2.64 6.42 5.22
CA THR A 198 1.62 6.52 6.26
C THR A 198 2.02 7.56 7.31
N TYR A 199 1.02 8.05 8.04
CA TYR A 199 1.20 8.94 9.18
C TYR A 199 0.92 8.20 10.48
N MET A 200 1.76 8.39 11.49
CA MET A 200 1.55 7.87 12.83
C MET A 200 2.20 8.78 13.87
N ASP A 201 1.43 9.27 14.82
CA ASP A 201 1.92 10.00 16.00
C ASP A 201 2.87 11.18 15.70
N GLY A 202 2.54 12.01 14.71
CA GLY A 202 3.34 13.18 14.32
C GLY A 202 4.49 12.86 13.35
N ILE A 203 4.65 11.62 12.94
CA ILE A 203 5.71 11.15 12.06
C ILE A 203 5.11 10.59 10.75
N ILE A 204 5.73 10.94 9.64
CA ILE A 204 5.50 10.36 8.33
C ILE A 204 6.48 9.20 8.15
N TYR A 205 5.97 8.01 7.89
CA TYR A 205 6.77 6.84 7.51
C TYR A 205 6.61 6.58 6.02
N CYS A 206 7.71 6.42 5.32
CA CYS A 206 7.74 6.21 3.88
C CYS A 206 8.64 5.04 3.52
N SER A 207 8.18 4.17 2.63
CA SER A 207 9.01 3.08 2.13
C SER A 207 10.08 3.60 1.16
N ASN A 208 11.30 3.06 1.26
CA ASN A 208 12.36 3.21 0.25
C ASN A 208 12.76 1.80 -0.23
N PRO A 209 11.89 1.17 -1.06
CA PRO A 209 11.93 -0.28 -1.27
C PRO A 209 13.19 -0.74 -2.01
N GLY A 210 13.73 0.03 -2.92
CA GLY A 210 14.99 -0.32 -3.59
C GLY A 210 16.22 -0.25 -2.68
N ARG A 211 16.06 0.34 -1.48
CA ARG A 211 17.06 0.32 -0.40
C ARG A 211 16.71 -0.65 0.72
N HIS A 212 15.56 -1.29 0.67
CA HIS A 212 15.02 -2.18 1.72
C HIS A 212 14.87 -1.46 3.06
N LEU A 213 14.37 -0.21 3.01
CA LEU A 213 14.23 0.66 4.18
C LEU A 213 12.82 1.18 4.31
N VAL A 214 12.44 1.48 5.55
CA VAL A 214 11.45 2.47 5.91
C VAL A 214 12.19 3.69 6.41
N GLU A 215 11.86 4.86 5.90
CA GLU A 215 12.37 6.14 6.34
C GLU A 215 11.27 6.91 7.08
N SER A 216 11.64 7.67 8.10
CA SER A 216 10.71 8.50 8.87
C SER A 216 11.09 9.98 8.80
N TYR A 217 10.06 10.82 8.79
CA TYR A 217 10.17 12.27 8.64
C TYR A 217 9.22 12.96 9.60
N THR A 218 9.59 14.16 10.06
CA THR A 218 8.61 15.04 10.69
C THR A 218 7.55 15.46 9.66
N THR A 219 6.42 15.97 10.13
CA THR A 219 5.41 16.52 9.21
C THR A 219 5.93 17.77 8.48
N ASP A 220 7.01 18.41 8.96
CA ASP A 220 7.72 19.44 8.22
C ASP A 220 8.73 18.94 7.20
N GLY A 221 8.89 17.62 7.08
CA GLY A 221 9.73 16.99 6.07
C GLY A 221 11.18 16.82 6.46
N GLU A 222 11.53 17.02 7.73
CA GLU A 222 12.86 16.74 8.23
C GLU A 222 13.05 15.24 8.44
N PHE A 223 14.16 14.69 7.93
CA PHE A 223 14.50 13.29 8.11
C PHE A 223 14.77 13.00 9.60
N VAL A 224 14.14 11.95 10.12
CA VAL A 224 14.28 11.53 11.52
C VAL A 224 15.17 10.29 11.62
N ALA A 225 14.80 9.20 10.96
CA ALA A 225 15.50 7.93 11.05
C ALA A 225 15.19 7.03 9.84
N SER A 226 15.91 5.92 9.74
CA SER A 226 15.55 4.84 8.85
C SER A 226 15.85 3.49 9.48
N PHE A 227 15.07 2.47 9.11
CA PHE A 227 15.30 1.10 9.53
C PHE A 227 15.00 0.12 8.40
N GLY A 228 15.42 -1.11 8.55
CA GLY A 228 15.25 -2.18 7.59
C GLY A 228 16.59 -2.69 7.07
N LYS A 229 16.55 -3.83 6.43
CA LYS A 229 17.69 -4.48 5.78
C LYS A 229 17.22 -5.41 4.70
N SER A 230 18.05 -5.67 3.71
CA SER A 230 17.79 -6.69 2.70
C SER A 230 17.91 -8.09 3.31
N GLY A 231 16.97 -8.97 3.00
CA GLY A 231 16.99 -10.37 3.45
C GLY A 231 15.62 -11.03 3.28
N ALA A 232 15.58 -12.35 3.47
CA ALA A 232 14.37 -13.15 3.41
C ALA A 232 13.80 -13.48 4.78
N GLU A 233 14.67 -13.43 5.77
CA GLU A 233 14.31 -13.73 7.16
C GLU A 233 13.26 -12.74 7.69
N ALA A 234 12.54 -13.13 8.73
CA ALA A 234 11.63 -12.24 9.44
C ALA A 234 12.39 -11.00 9.96
N GLY A 235 11.81 -9.82 9.76
CA GLY A 235 12.46 -8.55 10.11
C GLY A 235 13.42 -8.01 9.05
N ALA A 236 13.49 -8.62 7.88
CA ALA A 236 14.19 -8.10 6.71
C ALA A 236 13.23 -7.99 5.53
N PHE A 237 13.57 -7.17 4.53
CA PHE A 237 12.76 -6.93 3.34
C PHE A 237 13.35 -7.65 2.13
N SER A 238 12.57 -8.57 1.56
CA SER A 238 13.01 -9.40 0.43
C SER A 238 12.74 -8.74 -0.92
N GLY A 239 13.51 -9.14 -1.94
CA GLY A 239 13.32 -8.65 -3.31
C GLY A 239 13.59 -7.16 -3.46
N CYS A 240 13.19 -6.55 -4.58
CA CYS A 240 13.52 -5.16 -4.91
C CYS A 240 12.41 -4.14 -4.59
N CYS A 241 11.27 -4.57 -4.05
CA CYS A 241 10.06 -3.77 -3.96
C CYS A 241 9.40 -3.81 -2.57
N ASN A 242 10.17 -4.12 -1.54
CA ASN A 242 9.69 -4.22 -0.16
C ASN A 242 10.42 -3.24 0.78
N PRO A 243 9.74 -2.74 1.82
CA PRO A 243 8.30 -2.95 2.10
C PRO A 243 7.42 -2.24 1.08
N ALA A 244 6.26 -2.84 0.78
CA ALA A 244 5.36 -2.31 -0.24
C ALA A 244 4.30 -1.39 0.34
N ILE A 245 3.68 -1.78 1.44
CA ILE A 245 2.61 -1.03 2.12
C ILE A 245 3.00 -0.83 3.58
N LEU A 246 2.65 0.32 4.11
CA LEU A 246 2.88 0.72 5.50
C LEU A 246 1.54 1.07 6.14
N THR A 247 1.32 0.61 7.36
CA THR A 247 0.06 0.85 8.09
C THR A 247 0.35 1.09 9.56
N PRO A 248 -0.22 2.13 10.18
CA PRO A 248 -0.11 2.34 11.61
C PRO A 248 -0.99 1.33 12.36
N SER A 249 -0.54 0.88 13.52
CA SER A 249 -1.36 0.12 14.46
C SER A 249 -1.93 1.03 15.55
N ASN A 250 -2.94 0.55 16.25
CA ASN A 250 -3.60 1.32 17.32
C ASN A 250 -2.71 1.59 18.54
N ASN A 251 -1.61 0.86 18.68
CA ASN A 251 -0.69 0.97 19.82
C ASN A 251 0.65 1.65 19.47
N GLY A 252 0.68 2.39 18.36
CA GLY A 252 1.86 3.15 17.93
C GLY A 252 2.96 2.28 17.33
N GLU A 253 2.63 1.10 16.80
CA GLU A 253 3.55 0.27 16.03
C GLU A 253 3.27 0.40 14.52
N LEU A 254 4.26 0.10 13.71
CA LEU A 254 4.17 0.14 12.26
C LEU A 254 4.04 -1.28 11.71
N LEU A 255 3.01 -1.50 10.92
CA LEU A 255 2.86 -2.73 10.13
C LEU A 255 3.44 -2.50 8.73
N THR A 256 4.14 -3.52 8.23
CA THR A 256 4.63 -3.54 6.85
C THR A 256 4.04 -4.73 6.13
N SER A 257 3.65 -4.54 4.88
CA SER A 257 3.24 -5.63 4.00
C SER A 257 4.30 -5.85 2.93
N GLU A 258 4.62 -7.12 2.70
CA GLU A 258 5.64 -7.54 1.76
C GLU A 258 5.03 -8.39 0.64
N LYS A 259 5.57 -8.24 -0.55
CA LYS A 259 5.26 -9.08 -1.72
C LYS A 259 6.42 -10.03 -2.03
N GLY A 260 6.12 -11.11 -2.77
CA GLY A 260 7.09 -12.15 -3.11
C GLY A 260 7.14 -13.24 -2.04
N ILE A 261 7.35 -12.88 -0.79
CA ILE A 261 7.04 -13.67 0.40
C ILE A 261 5.92 -12.90 1.12
N PRO A 262 4.65 -13.19 0.85
CA PRO A 262 3.56 -12.42 1.46
C PRO A 262 3.59 -12.58 2.96
N ARG A 263 3.78 -11.47 3.65
CA ARG A 263 3.69 -11.42 5.11
C ARG A 263 3.35 -10.01 5.57
N ILE A 264 2.70 -9.92 6.71
CA ILE A 264 2.48 -8.69 7.45
C ILE A 264 3.33 -8.76 8.70
N SER A 265 4.29 -7.84 8.78
CA SER A 265 5.27 -7.75 9.86
C SER A 265 5.00 -6.52 10.72
N CYS A 266 5.32 -6.62 12.02
CA CYS A 266 5.16 -5.54 13.00
C CYS A 266 6.52 -5.03 13.45
N TYR A 267 6.66 -3.71 13.50
CA TYR A 267 7.86 -3.01 13.95
C TYR A 267 7.49 -1.95 14.98
N ARG A 268 8.37 -1.76 15.95
CA ARG A 268 8.28 -0.64 16.89
C ARG A 268 8.62 0.69 16.19
N PRO A 269 8.21 1.84 16.74
CA PRO A 269 8.56 3.14 16.17
C PRO A 269 10.07 3.38 16.02
N ASP A 270 10.89 2.75 16.87
CA ASP A 270 12.37 2.78 16.78
C ASP A 270 12.94 1.88 15.68
N GLY A 271 12.09 1.24 14.87
CA GLY A 271 12.46 0.36 13.77
C GLY A 271 12.83 -1.06 14.17
N LYS A 272 12.73 -1.41 15.45
CA LYS A 272 12.99 -2.80 15.88
C LYS A 272 11.85 -3.70 15.43
N PHE A 273 12.23 -4.77 14.74
CA PHE A 273 11.30 -5.85 14.39
C PHE A 273 10.72 -6.48 15.64
N ARG A 274 9.42 -6.69 15.64
CA ARG A 274 8.70 -7.32 16.77
C ARG A 274 8.26 -8.74 16.42
N SER A 275 7.47 -8.90 15.38
CA SER A 275 6.93 -10.20 14.99
C SER A 275 6.35 -10.17 13.57
N VAL A 276 6.16 -11.34 13.00
CA VAL A 276 5.24 -11.55 11.87
C VAL A 276 3.84 -11.72 12.47
N LEU A 277 2.84 -11.06 11.90
CA LEU A 277 1.43 -11.20 12.30
C LEU A 277 0.70 -12.20 11.42
N LEU A 278 0.89 -12.10 10.10
CA LEU A 278 0.33 -13.00 9.10
C LEU A 278 1.42 -13.38 8.10
N ASP A 279 1.50 -14.65 7.79
CA ASP A 279 2.40 -15.22 6.80
C ASP A 279 1.65 -15.64 5.53
N SER A 280 2.34 -16.22 4.58
CA SER A 280 1.76 -16.69 3.33
C SER A 280 0.75 -17.84 3.51
N LYS A 281 0.80 -18.59 4.63
CA LYS A 281 -0.19 -19.62 4.94
C LYS A 281 -1.53 -18.98 5.27
N ALA A 282 -1.51 -17.87 6.02
CA ALA A 282 -2.70 -17.13 6.41
C ALA A 282 -3.22 -16.23 5.26
N LEU A 283 -2.33 -15.58 4.52
CA LEU A 283 -2.68 -14.62 3.46
C LEU A 283 -2.99 -15.29 2.13
N GLY A 284 -2.41 -16.44 1.88
CA GLY A 284 -2.39 -17.09 0.58
C GLY A 284 -1.03 -16.91 -0.12
N ARG A 285 -0.63 -17.91 -0.87
CA ARG A 285 0.64 -17.91 -1.62
C ARG A 285 0.48 -17.08 -2.88
N GLY A 286 1.33 -16.09 -3.07
CA GLY A 286 1.32 -15.24 -4.25
C GLY A 286 2.41 -14.18 -4.22
N TYR A 287 2.44 -13.34 -5.25
CA TYR A 287 3.39 -12.22 -5.35
C TYR A 287 2.83 -10.89 -4.86
N ALA A 288 1.52 -10.81 -4.61
CA ALA A 288 0.88 -9.56 -4.21
C ALA A 288 1.28 -9.13 -2.80
N ALA A 289 1.36 -7.85 -2.57
CA ALA A 289 1.27 -7.29 -1.23
C ALA A 289 -0.21 -7.23 -0.83
N TYR A 290 -0.47 -7.38 0.45
CA TYR A 290 -1.79 -7.29 1.01
C TYR A 290 -1.93 -5.96 1.76
N ASP A 291 -2.95 -5.18 1.46
CA ASP A 291 -3.24 -4.02 2.29
C ASP A 291 -3.89 -4.47 3.59
N VAL A 292 -3.58 -3.79 4.68
CA VAL A 292 -4.03 -4.14 6.01
C VAL A 292 -4.45 -2.89 6.77
N ARG A 293 -5.55 -2.99 7.52
CA ARG A 293 -5.93 -1.98 8.52
C ARG A 293 -6.20 -2.65 9.85
N VAL A 294 -5.87 -1.92 10.90
CA VAL A 294 -6.05 -2.38 12.28
C VAL A 294 -7.31 -1.78 12.86
N MET A 295 -8.19 -2.61 13.35
CA MET A 295 -9.39 -2.18 14.02
C MET A 295 -9.60 -2.96 15.31
N LYS A 296 -9.29 -2.33 16.44
CA LYS A 296 -9.29 -3.00 17.76
C LYS A 296 -8.37 -4.22 17.74
N ASP A 297 -8.91 -5.39 18.00
CA ASP A 297 -8.24 -6.70 18.01
C ASP A 297 -8.34 -7.46 16.68
N LYS A 298 -8.71 -6.76 15.61
CA LYS A 298 -8.86 -7.32 14.26
C LYS A 298 -7.90 -6.71 13.27
N LEU A 299 -7.48 -7.54 12.32
CA LEU A 299 -6.84 -7.09 11.09
C LEU A 299 -7.85 -7.27 9.95
N ILE A 300 -8.11 -6.19 9.22
CA ILE A 300 -8.85 -6.23 7.97
C ILE A 300 -7.81 -6.23 6.86
N VAL A 301 -7.83 -7.25 6.03
CA VAL A 301 -6.79 -7.50 5.02
C VAL A 301 -7.45 -7.64 3.67
N VAL A 302 -6.91 -6.95 2.68
CA VAL A 302 -7.36 -7.07 1.28
C VAL A 302 -6.25 -7.58 0.37
N GLY A 303 -6.66 -8.39 -0.60
CA GLY A 303 -5.79 -8.89 -1.64
C GLY A 303 -6.62 -9.40 -2.83
N GLY A 304 -6.36 -8.87 -4.03
CA GLY A 304 -7.22 -9.08 -5.18
C GLY A 304 -8.58 -8.42 -4.96
N ASP A 305 -9.64 -9.17 -5.17
CA ASP A 305 -11.03 -8.76 -4.93
C ASP A 305 -11.56 -9.14 -3.53
N LYS A 306 -10.70 -9.71 -2.67
CA LYS A 306 -11.13 -10.29 -1.41
C LYS A 306 -10.79 -9.39 -0.21
N VAL A 307 -11.79 -9.18 0.64
CA VAL A 307 -11.64 -8.66 2.00
C VAL A 307 -11.70 -9.80 2.99
N SER A 308 -10.73 -9.89 3.90
CA SER A 308 -10.65 -10.91 4.94
C SER A 308 -10.49 -10.25 6.31
N VAL A 309 -11.24 -10.71 7.27
CA VAL A 309 -11.17 -10.24 8.66
C VAL A 309 -10.53 -11.30 9.53
N PHE A 310 -9.42 -10.93 10.12
CA PHE A 310 -8.69 -11.77 11.05
C PHE A 310 -8.89 -11.26 12.46
N GLN A 311 -9.14 -12.19 13.38
CA GLN A 311 -9.33 -11.94 14.81
C GLN A 311 -8.14 -12.49 15.57
N TYR A 312 -7.61 -11.70 16.52
CA TYR A 312 -6.59 -12.18 17.45
C TYR A 312 -7.12 -13.31 18.33
N ASP A 313 -6.41 -14.43 18.39
CA ASP A 313 -6.73 -15.58 19.25
C ASP A 313 -5.59 -15.81 20.26
N LYS A 314 -5.87 -15.46 21.50
CA LYS A 314 -4.93 -15.60 22.62
C LYS A 314 -4.36 -17.01 22.79
N ARG A 315 -5.13 -18.05 22.43
CA ARG A 315 -4.69 -19.45 22.55
C ARG A 315 -3.63 -19.80 21.51
N LEU A 316 -3.72 -19.23 20.32
CA LEU A 316 -2.72 -19.41 19.28
C LEU A 316 -1.41 -18.66 19.62
N SER A 317 -1.49 -17.50 20.26
CA SER A 317 -0.31 -16.74 20.66
C SER A 317 0.53 -17.44 21.74
N GLN A 318 -0.08 -18.30 22.56
CA GLN A 318 0.62 -19.08 23.59
C GLN A 318 1.35 -20.31 23.01
N GLN A 319 1.04 -20.71 21.78
CA GLN A 319 1.72 -21.81 21.08
C GLN A 319 2.98 -21.34 20.35
N THR A 320 3.10 -20.06 20.10
CA THR A 320 4.29 -19.43 19.57
C THR A 320 5.19 -18.97 20.71
N GLU A 321 5.81 -19.90 21.44
CA GLU A 321 6.97 -19.61 22.27
C GLU A 321 8.16 -19.24 21.38
N CYS A 322 8.09 -18.10 20.75
CA CYS A 322 9.29 -17.37 20.40
C CYS A 322 9.79 -16.76 21.71
N GLY A 323 10.87 -17.27 22.27
CA GLY A 323 11.44 -16.85 23.56
C GLY A 323 11.94 -15.40 23.62
N GLN A 324 11.32 -14.48 22.91
CA GLN A 324 11.61 -13.04 22.85
C GLN A 324 10.36 -12.16 22.78
N CYS A 325 9.15 -12.73 22.78
CA CYS A 325 7.93 -11.91 22.83
C CYS A 325 7.56 -11.66 24.28
N ASP A 326 7.88 -10.48 24.80
CA ASP A 326 7.23 -9.94 25.99
C ASP A 326 5.70 -9.95 25.78
N VAL A 327 4.99 -10.33 26.85
CA VAL A 327 3.59 -10.76 26.94
C VAL A 327 2.54 -9.74 26.46
N ASP A 328 2.92 -8.67 25.77
CA ASP A 328 2.00 -7.64 25.30
C ASP A 328 1.73 -7.76 23.79
N CYS A 329 0.51 -8.25 23.48
CA CYS A 329 -0.02 -8.19 22.12
C CYS A 329 0.08 -6.77 21.57
N PRO A 330 0.66 -6.56 20.36
CA PRO A 330 0.78 -5.24 19.76
C PRO A 330 -0.56 -4.53 19.52
N LEU A 331 -1.67 -5.22 19.71
CA LEU A 331 -3.02 -4.70 19.53
C LEU A 331 -3.84 -4.70 20.84
N LYS A 332 -3.22 -4.85 22.01
CA LYS A 332 -3.93 -4.63 23.26
C LYS A 332 -4.41 -3.17 23.34
N ILE A 333 -5.70 -3.04 23.53
CA ILE A 333 -6.42 -1.80 23.84
C ILE A 333 -6.07 -1.36 25.25
#